data_46a1f7cede579fedc6686ac21357ae4f
#
_entry.id   46a1f7cede579fedc6686ac21357ae4f
#
_cell.length_a   1.000
_cell.length_b   1.000
_cell.length_c   1.000
_cell.angle_alpha   90.00
_cell.angle_beta   90.00
_cell.angle_gamma   90.00
#
_symmetry.space_group_name_H-M   'P 1'
#
loop_
_entity.id
_entity.type
_entity.pdbx_description
1 polymer ?
#
loop_
_entity_poly.entity_id
_entity_poly.type
_entity_poly.pdbx_seq_one_letter_code
_entity_poly.pdbx_strand_id
1 'polypeptide(L)'
;MKKFDVCIVGGAGHIGLPLGLLLKSKNKRVVLYDKNTNTINKINSGIMPFLEKGGKKLLNHNRKNIFATNDIKYVKNVKIVIVCIGTPITKNLKPNFKYFFKLFKELKNHLNHNQVIIIRSSIYPGSCE
;
A
#
# COMPACT_ATOMS: atom_id res chain seq x y z
N MET A 1 11.98 -0.42 -16.28
CA MET A 1 11.18 -0.14 -15.08
C MET A 1 12.04 -0.29 -13.83
N LYS A 2 11.94 0.67 -12.92
CA LYS A 2 12.69 0.62 -11.66
C LYS A 2 12.26 -0.58 -10.83
N LYS A 3 13.22 -1.32 -10.26
CA LYS A 3 12.95 -2.53 -9.49
C LYS A 3 12.62 -2.20 -8.04
N PHE A 4 11.49 -2.69 -7.52
CA PHE A 4 11.06 -2.54 -6.14
C PHE A 4 11.04 -3.89 -5.42
N ASP A 5 11.21 -3.85 -4.11
CA ASP A 5 11.21 -5.05 -3.27
C ASP A 5 9.81 -5.38 -2.76
N VAL A 6 9.05 -4.33 -2.43
CA VAL A 6 7.73 -4.43 -1.78
C VAL A 6 6.76 -3.46 -2.43
N CYS A 7 5.54 -3.91 -2.63
CA CYS A 7 4.40 -3.05 -2.98
C CYS A 7 3.42 -3.02 -1.81
N ILE A 8 3.04 -1.83 -1.37
CA ILE A 8 2.01 -1.66 -0.35
C ILE A 8 0.74 -1.17 -1.04
N VAL A 9 -0.30 -1.99 -1.02
CA VAL A 9 -1.63 -1.65 -1.55
C VAL A 9 -2.39 -0.90 -0.46
N GLY A 10 -2.90 0.28 -0.77
CA GLY A 10 -3.37 1.23 0.22
C GLY A 10 -2.22 2.01 0.84
N GLY A 11 -1.14 2.19 0.08
CA GLY A 11 0.13 2.73 0.57
C GLY A 11 0.14 4.22 0.87
N ALA A 12 -0.90 4.96 0.49
CA ALA A 12 -1.00 6.39 0.79
C ALA A 12 -1.81 6.68 2.07
N GLY A 13 -2.32 5.65 2.73
CA GLY A 13 -3.14 5.78 3.93
C GLY A 13 -2.36 5.82 5.22
N HIS A 14 -3.09 5.96 6.35
CA HIS A 14 -2.50 6.11 7.69
C HIS A 14 -1.75 4.88 8.20
N ILE A 15 -2.00 3.70 7.64
CA ILE A 15 -1.27 2.47 7.98
C ILE A 15 -0.19 2.19 6.93
N GLY A 16 -0.55 2.28 5.65
CA GLY A 16 0.34 1.90 4.56
C GLY A 16 1.55 2.80 4.42
N LEU A 17 1.38 4.12 4.50
CA LEU A 17 2.49 5.05 4.35
C LEU A 17 3.53 4.93 5.48
N PRO A 18 3.14 4.94 6.77
CA PRO A 18 4.12 4.71 7.85
C PRO A 18 4.87 3.38 7.72
N LEU A 19 4.17 2.32 7.34
CA LEU A 19 4.81 1.01 7.09
C LEU A 19 5.83 1.10 5.94
N GLY A 20 5.46 1.76 4.84
CA GLY A 20 6.35 1.97 3.71
C GLY A 20 7.61 2.75 4.09
N LEU A 21 7.44 3.80 4.89
CA LEU A 21 8.58 4.60 5.38
C LEU A 21 9.49 3.78 6.29
N LEU A 22 8.92 2.93 7.14
CA LEU A 22 9.71 2.03 7.99
C LEU A 22 10.52 1.05 7.15
N LEU A 23 9.90 0.41 6.16
CA LEU A 23 10.60 -0.53 5.27
C LEU A 23 11.71 0.17 4.48
N LYS A 24 11.46 1.38 4.01
CA LYS A 24 12.47 2.18 3.34
C LYS A 24 13.65 2.47 4.26
N SER A 25 13.39 2.75 5.54
CA SER A 25 14.46 2.98 6.53
C SER A 25 15.33 1.75 6.76
N LYS A 26 14.83 0.57 6.39
CA LYS A 26 15.57 -0.70 6.41
C LYS A 26 16.16 -1.05 5.04
N ASN A 27 16.39 -0.05 4.20
CA ASN A 27 17.00 -0.16 2.88
C ASN A 27 16.18 -0.96 1.85
N LYS A 28 14.86 -1.04 2.04
CA LYS A 28 13.98 -1.65 1.04
C LYS A 28 13.50 -0.59 0.05
N ARG A 29 13.32 -1.02 -1.19
CA ARG A 29 12.73 -0.18 -2.24
C ARG A 29 11.24 -0.45 -2.26
N VAL A 30 10.43 0.58 -2.00
CA VAL A 30 9.00 0.46 -1.75
C VAL A 30 8.21 1.21 -2.82
N VAL A 31 7.24 0.54 -3.42
CA VAL A 31 6.22 1.19 -4.22
C VAL A 31 4.91 1.20 -3.43
N LEU A 32 4.29 2.37 -3.37
CA LEU A 32 3.03 2.59 -2.68
C LEU A 32 1.93 2.69 -3.75
N TYR A 33 1.08 1.69 -3.82
CA TYR A 33 -0.07 1.72 -4.73
C TYR A 33 -1.30 2.23 -3.98
N ASP A 34 -1.95 3.24 -4.54
CA ASP A 34 -3.17 3.80 -3.98
C ASP A 34 -4.02 4.42 -5.08
N LYS A 35 -5.31 4.56 -4.86
CA LYS A 35 -6.23 5.20 -5.80
C LYS A 35 -6.31 6.71 -5.61
N ASN A 36 -5.89 7.25 -4.48
CA ASN A 36 -5.97 8.67 -4.17
C ASN A 36 -4.83 9.45 -4.82
N THR A 37 -5.10 10.05 -5.99
CA THR A 37 -4.10 10.78 -6.76
C THR A 37 -3.56 12.01 -6.04
N ASN A 38 -4.37 12.70 -5.25
CA ASN A 38 -3.91 13.86 -4.48
C ASN A 38 -2.85 13.47 -3.45
N THR A 39 -3.10 12.38 -2.73
CA THR A 39 -2.16 11.87 -1.74
C THR A 39 -0.88 11.35 -2.40
N ILE A 40 -1.01 10.65 -3.52
CA ILE A 40 0.13 10.18 -4.32
C ILE A 40 1.03 11.34 -4.72
N ASN A 41 0.43 12.42 -5.23
CA ASN A 41 1.20 13.59 -5.67
C ASN A 41 1.94 14.25 -4.51
N LYS A 42 1.32 14.37 -3.33
CA LYS A 42 1.98 14.89 -2.13
C LYS A 42 3.18 14.05 -1.76
N ILE A 43 3.02 12.74 -1.68
CA ILE A 43 4.10 11.82 -1.30
C ILE A 43 5.28 11.94 -2.29
N ASN A 44 5.00 11.94 -3.58
CA ASN A 44 6.05 12.05 -4.61
C ASN A 44 6.73 13.43 -4.62
N SER A 45 6.07 14.44 -4.06
CA SER A 45 6.63 15.78 -3.89
C SER A 45 7.36 15.96 -2.54
N GLY A 46 7.43 14.92 -1.72
CA GLY A 46 8.09 14.97 -0.41
C GLY A 46 7.24 15.59 0.68
N ILE A 47 5.92 15.64 0.49
CA ILE A 47 4.97 16.25 1.44
C ILE A 47 4.18 15.13 2.11
N MET A 48 4.19 15.09 3.45
CA MET A 48 3.36 14.14 4.20
C MET A 48 1.88 14.55 4.09
N PRO A 49 1.01 13.61 3.68
CA PRO A 49 -0.42 13.91 3.54
C PRO A 49 -1.16 14.04 4.87
N PHE A 50 -0.54 13.66 5.99
CA PHE A 50 -1.08 13.75 7.34
C PHE A 50 0.04 13.87 8.35
N LEU A 51 -0.30 14.22 9.59
CA LEU A 51 0.67 14.32 10.67
C LEU A 51 1.09 12.93 11.14
N GLU A 52 2.39 12.67 11.07
CA GLU A 52 3.01 11.44 11.58
C GLU A 52 4.38 11.82 12.14
N LYS A 53 4.65 11.51 13.40
CA LYS A 53 5.90 11.87 14.07
C LYS A 53 7.09 11.26 13.30
N GLY A 54 8.00 12.13 12.87
CA GLY A 54 9.17 11.71 12.09
C GLY A 54 8.90 11.38 10.63
N GLY A 55 7.65 11.44 10.20
CA GLY A 55 7.27 11.04 8.82
C GLY A 55 7.90 11.91 7.76
N LYS A 56 7.91 13.23 7.92
CA LYS A 56 8.52 14.16 6.97
C LYS A 56 10.01 13.86 6.76
N LYS A 57 10.74 13.63 7.84
CA LYS A 57 12.17 13.29 7.78
C LYS A 57 12.39 11.96 7.08
N LEU A 58 11.62 10.93 7.42
CA LEU A 58 11.72 9.62 6.79
C LEU A 58 11.36 9.68 5.31
N LEU A 59 10.33 10.43 4.94
CA LEU A 59 9.91 10.55 3.55
C LEU A 59 11.00 11.20 2.68
N ASN A 60 11.66 12.22 3.20
CA ASN A 60 12.64 13.00 2.42
C ASN A 60 14.06 12.41 2.43
N HIS A 61 14.33 11.44 3.29
CA HIS A 61 15.61 10.73 3.28
C HIS A 61 15.56 9.58 2.25
N ASN A 62 16.51 9.54 1.33
CA ASN A 62 16.56 8.53 0.25
C ASN A 62 15.24 8.39 -0.52
N ARG A 63 14.73 9.49 -1.02
CA ARG A 63 13.43 9.53 -1.73
C ARG A 63 13.36 8.59 -2.94
N LYS A 64 14.50 8.27 -3.56
CA LYS A 64 14.57 7.32 -4.69
C LYS A 64 14.10 5.91 -4.35
N ASN A 65 14.06 5.56 -3.07
CA ASN A 65 13.67 4.23 -2.60
C ASN A 65 12.18 4.12 -2.26
N ILE A 66 11.41 5.19 -2.46
CA ILE A 66 9.98 5.16 -2.29
C ILE A 66 9.29 5.88 -3.45
N PHE A 67 8.21 5.31 -3.94
CA PHE A 67 7.46 5.86 -5.07
C PHE A 67 5.98 5.53 -4.89
N ALA A 68 5.12 6.53 -5.04
CA ALA A 68 3.67 6.34 -4.95
C ALA A 68 3.05 6.39 -6.36
N THR A 69 2.10 5.51 -6.63
CA THR A 69 1.48 5.39 -7.94
C THR A 69 0.05 4.84 -7.85
N ASN A 70 -0.77 5.20 -8.82
CA ASN A 70 -2.08 4.58 -9.03
C ASN A 70 -2.04 3.52 -10.16
N ASP A 71 -0.86 3.19 -10.66
CA ASP A 71 -0.69 2.18 -11.71
C ASP A 71 -0.52 0.79 -11.08
N ILE A 72 -1.56 -0.03 -11.19
CA ILE A 72 -1.60 -1.39 -10.62
C ILE A 72 -0.54 -2.33 -11.22
N LYS A 73 0.02 -2.00 -12.37
CA LYS A 73 1.06 -2.82 -13.02
C LYS A 73 2.32 -2.96 -12.17
N TYR A 74 2.59 -2.02 -11.27
CA TYR A 74 3.73 -2.11 -10.37
C TYR A 74 3.64 -3.28 -9.39
N VAL A 75 2.44 -3.80 -9.12
CA VAL A 75 2.23 -4.97 -8.25
C VAL A 75 2.90 -6.22 -8.82
N LYS A 76 2.96 -6.34 -10.14
CA LYS A 76 3.47 -7.53 -10.83
C LYS A 76 4.96 -7.81 -10.56
N ASN A 77 5.76 -6.77 -10.36
CA ASN A 77 7.23 -6.88 -10.38
C ASN A 77 7.89 -6.89 -9.00
N VAL A 78 7.12 -7.07 -7.94
CA VAL A 78 7.65 -7.14 -6.57
C VAL A 78 7.54 -8.57 -6.04
N LYS A 79 8.37 -8.90 -5.05
CA LYS A 79 8.29 -10.20 -4.38
C LYS A 79 7.24 -10.24 -3.29
N ILE A 80 7.00 -9.11 -2.64
CA ILE A 80 6.11 -9.03 -1.49
C ILE A 80 5.05 -7.96 -1.76
N VAL A 81 3.79 -8.33 -1.60
CA VAL A 81 2.65 -7.42 -1.68
C VAL A 81 1.98 -7.36 -0.31
N ILE A 82 1.91 -6.18 0.28
CA ILE A 82 1.25 -5.97 1.58
C ILE A 82 -0.02 -5.18 1.35
N VAL A 83 -1.14 -5.72 1.77
CA VAL A 83 -2.46 -5.08 1.60
C VAL A 83 -2.85 -4.38 2.89
N CYS A 84 -2.98 -3.05 2.82
CA CYS A 84 -3.29 -2.16 3.95
C CYS A 84 -4.53 -1.31 3.69
N ILE A 85 -5.55 -1.87 3.06
CA ILE A 85 -6.79 -1.15 2.78
C ILE A 85 -7.73 -1.16 4.00
N GLY A 86 -8.53 -0.11 4.14
CA GLY A 86 -9.56 -0.06 5.17
C GLY A 86 -10.71 -1.02 4.88
N THR A 87 -11.33 -1.51 5.94
CA THR A 87 -12.56 -2.32 5.87
C THR A 87 -13.67 -1.55 6.57
N PRO A 88 -14.35 -0.61 5.87
CA PRO A 88 -15.36 0.23 6.50
C PRO A 88 -16.53 -0.59 7.00
N ILE A 89 -17.17 -0.10 8.07
CA ILE A 89 -18.36 -0.70 8.67
C ILE A 89 -19.59 -0.08 7.99
N THR A 90 -20.58 -0.92 7.65
CA THR A 90 -21.86 -0.44 7.11
C THR A 90 -22.70 0.24 8.19
N LYS A 91 -23.79 0.93 7.79
CA LYS A 91 -24.74 1.55 8.72
C LYS A 91 -25.30 0.55 9.76
N ASN A 92 -25.33 -0.74 9.45
CA ASN A 92 -25.81 -1.81 10.32
C ASN A 92 -24.68 -2.44 11.15
N LEU A 93 -23.56 -1.76 11.31
CA LEU A 93 -22.38 -2.23 12.04
C LEU A 93 -21.80 -3.56 11.52
N LYS A 94 -22.09 -3.89 10.26
CA LYS A 94 -21.50 -5.05 9.58
C LYS A 94 -20.31 -4.61 8.74
N PRO A 95 -19.24 -5.42 8.62
CA PRO A 95 -18.11 -5.07 7.77
C PRO A 95 -18.54 -5.03 6.31
N ASN A 96 -18.05 -4.04 5.60
CA ASN A 96 -18.29 -3.92 4.17
C ASN A 96 -17.07 -4.45 3.40
N PHE A 97 -17.16 -5.69 2.93
CA PHE A 97 -16.10 -6.33 2.16
C PHE A 97 -16.19 -6.08 0.65
N LYS A 98 -17.19 -5.34 0.20
CA LYS A 98 -17.40 -5.09 -1.24
C LYS A 98 -16.16 -4.50 -1.90
N TYR A 99 -15.57 -3.46 -1.28
CA TYR A 99 -14.36 -2.82 -1.77
C TYR A 99 -13.15 -3.77 -1.71
N PHE A 100 -13.03 -4.52 -0.63
CA PHE A 100 -11.95 -5.50 -0.43
C PHE A 100 -11.97 -6.56 -1.53
N PHE A 101 -13.12 -7.18 -1.80
CA PHE A 101 -13.23 -8.19 -2.84
C PHE A 101 -13.03 -7.62 -4.24
N LYS A 102 -13.52 -6.41 -4.49
CA LYS A 102 -13.29 -5.72 -5.76
C LYS A 102 -11.80 -5.49 -6.02
N LEU A 103 -11.07 -5.06 -4.99
CA LEU A 103 -9.63 -4.85 -5.08
C LEU A 103 -8.90 -6.16 -5.40
N PHE A 104 -9.21 -7.24 -4.69
CA PHE A 104 -8.57 -8.54 -4.95
C PHE A 104 -8.89 -9.08 -6.33
N LYS A 105 -10.08 -8.84 -6.84
CA LYS A 105 -10.44 -9.19 -8.21
C LYS A 105 -9.58 -8.44 -9.23
N GLU A 106 -9.29 -7.17 -8.99
CA GLU A 106 -8.38 -6.40 -9.83
C GLU A 106 -6.93 -6.88 -9.69
N LEU A 107 -6.47 -7.08 -8.47
CA LEU A 107 -5.10 -7.54 -8.18
C LEU A 107 -4.80 -8.89 -8.79
N LYS A 108 -5.75 -9.81 -8.80
CA LYS A 108 -5.60 -11.17 -9.31
C LYS A 108 -4.96 -11.21 -10.70
N ASN A 109 -5.29 -10.25 -11.56
CA ASN A 109 -4.79 -10.20 -12.92
C ASN A 109 -3.32 -9.73 -13.00
N HIS A 110 -2.77 -9.21 -11.91
CA HIS A 110 -1.41 -8.66 -11.84
C HIS A 110 -0.50 -9.42 -10.88
N LEU A 111 -1.01 -10.43 -10.20
CA LEU A 111 -0.23 -11.27 -9.29
C LEU A 111 0.36 -12.47 -10.04
N ASN A 112 1.46 -13.00 -9.52
CA ASN A 112 2.09 -14.20 -10.05
C ASN A 112 2.41 -15.19 -8.92
N HIS A 113 2.81 -16.41 -9.29
CA HIS A 113 3.01 -17.50 -8.34
C HIS A 113 4.21 -17.35 -7.39
N ASN A 114 5.12 -16.45 -7.71
CA ASN A 114 6.36 -16.28 -6.94
C ASN A 114 6.26 -15.16 -5.90
N GLN A 115 5.07 -14.64 -5.66
CA GLN A 115 4.84 -13.53 -4.75
C GLN A 115 4.27 -14.00 -3.42
N VAL A 116 4.66 -13.31 -2.35
CA VAL A 116 4.07 -13.45 -1.02
C VAL A 116 3.10 -12.29 -0.83
N ILE A 117 1.86 -12.61 -0.46
CA ILE A 117 0.82 -11.61 -0.20
C ILE A 117 0.55 -11.60 1.29
N ILE A 118 0.73 -10.44 1.92
CA ILE A 118 0.50 -10.23 3.34
C ILE A 118 -0.72 -9.32 3.48
N ILE A 119 -1.76 -9.80 4.13
CA ILE A 119 -2.95 -9.00 4.41
C ILE A 119 -2.80 -8.39 5.78
N ARG A 120 -2.61 -7.07 5.81
CA ARG A 120 -2.45 -6.26 7.02
C ARG A 120 -3.79 -5.62 7.44
N SER A 121 -4.80 -5.65 6.56
CA SER A 121 -6.14 -5.14 6.85
C SER A 121 -6.82 -5.98 7.93
N SER A 122 -7.64 -5.33 8.76
CA SER A 122 -8.49 -6.06 9.72
C SER A 122 -9.61 -6.78 8.98
N ILE A 123 -9.62 -8.10 9.04
CA ILE A 123 -10.59 -8.96 8.34
C ILE A 123 -11.15 -10.00 9.30
N TYR A 124 -12.34 -10.53 8.96
CA TYR A 124 -12.95 -11.59 9.76
C TYR A 124 -12.30 -12.95 9.49
N PRO A 125 -12.36 -13.88 10.48
CA PRO A 125 -11.93 -15.25 10.26
C PRO A 125 -12.60 -15.85 9.01
N GLY A 126 -11.84 -16.57 8.20
CA GLY A 126 -12.34 -17.17 6.96
C GLY A 126 -12.25 -16.30 5.72
N SER A 127 -11.93 -15.01 5.85
CA SER A 127 -11.85 -14.08 4.69
C SER A 127 -10.70 -14.40 3.74
N CYS A 128 -9.68 -15.11 4.19
CA CYS A 128 -8.50 -15.47 3.39
C CYS A 128 -8.62 -16.87 2.77
N GLU A 129 -9.67 -17.60 3.08
CA GLU A 129 -9.92 -18.95 2.59
C GLU A 129 -10.55 -18.99 1.20
#